data_8b4ff4755c5b35b918277f7aad3ff056
#
_entry.id   8b4ff4755c5b35b918277f7aad3ff056
#
_cell.length_a   1.000
_cell.length_b   1.000
_cell.length_c   1.000
_cell.angle_alpha   90.00
_cell.angle_beta   90.00
_cell.angle_gamma   90.00
#
_symmetry.space_group_name_H-M   'P 1'
#
loop_
_entity.id
_entity.type
_entity.pdbx_description
1 polymer ?
#
loop_
_entity_poly.entity_id
_entity_poly.type
_entity_poly.pdbx_seq_one_letter_code
_entity_poly.pdbx_strand_id
1 'polypeptide(L)'
;QEPMSSLNPLHTIEKQLTESLALHQGIIGAQARGRVLELLEKVGIRDAETRLSSYAHQLSGGQRQRVMIAMALANKPDILIADEPTTALDVTIQAQILDLLKGLKDAEGMGLLFITHDLAIVRRIADRVFVMQQGEMVESGPTAELFANPQHPYTIKLLSAEPSGHPEPVAENAPVVVETDKLKTWFPIHGGILRRTIGHIKAANVSSLSVRVGETL
;
A
#
# COMPACT_ATOMS: atom_id res chain seq x y z
N GLN A 1 3.05 -8.51 5.16
CA GLN A 1 2.93 -9.32 3.95
C GLN A 1 1.48 -9.22 3.44
N GLU A 2 1.10 -9.79 2.36
CA GLU A 2 -0.10 -9.65 1.55
C GLU A 2 -1.45 -9.43 2.30
N PRO A 3 -2.16 -8.27 2.12
CA PRO A 3 -3.39 -7.97 2.88
C PRO A 3 -4.56 -8.92 2.60
N MET A 4 -4.55 -9.61 1.44
CA MET A 4 -5.63 -10.51 1.05
C MET A 4 -5.61 -11.83 1.82
N SER A 5 -4.42 -12.31 2.19
CA SER A 5 -4.23 -13.56 2.93
C SER A 5 -4.17 -13.36 4.45
N SER A 6 -3.82 -12.15 4.90
CA SER A 6 -3.61 -11.87 6.33
C SER A 6 -4.88 -11.49 7.09
N LEU A 7 -5.89 -10.93 6.41
CA LEU A 7 -7.18 -10.61 7.01
C LEU A 7 -8.17 -11.77 6.83
N ASN A 8 -8.76 -12.23 7.92
CA ASN A 8 -9.80 -13.27 7.86
C ASN A 8 -11.06 -12.71 7.16
N PRO A 9 -11.48 -13.28 6.01
CA PRO A 9 -12.63 -12.79 5.25
C PRO A 9 -13.97 -12.98 5.95
N LEU A 10 -14.05 -13.85 6.95
CA LEU A 10 -15.27 -14.17 7.69
C LEU A 10 -15.44 -13.36 8.98
N HIS A 11 -14.42 -12.56 9.35
CA HIS A 11 -14.48 -11.72 10.55
C HIS A 11 -14.57 -10.25 10.16
N THR A 12 -15.32 -9.49 10.96
CA THR A 12 -15.35 -8.02 10.84
C THR A 12 -13.99 -7.42 11.25
N ILE A 13 -13.73 -6.20 10.83
CA ILE A 13 -12.51 -5.48 11.20
C ILE A 13 -12.41 -5.30 12.71
N GLU A 14 -13.52 -4.95 13.38
CA GLU A 14 -13.58 -4.86 14.84
C GLU A 14 -13.16 -6.16 15.51
N LYS A 15 -13.72 -7.29 15.07
CA LYS A 15 -13.43 -8.59 15.67
C LYS A 15 -11.94 -8.94 15.58
N GLN A 16 -11.30 -8.73 14.41
CA GLN A 16 -9.90 -9.06 14.22
C GLN A 16 -8.97 -8.20 15.08
N LEU A 17 -9.24 -6.90 15.19
CA LEU A 17 -8.45 -5.99 16.02
C LEU A 17 -8.68 -6.24 17.51
N THR A 18 -9.92 -6.47 17.95
CA THR A 18 -10.22 -6.74 19.36
C THR A 18 -9.64 -8.08 19.81
N GLU A 19 -9.60 -9.08 18.94
CA GLU A 19 -8.97 -10.37 19.24
C GLU A 19 -7.49 -10.23 19.57
N SER A 20 -6.75 -9.42 18.80
CA SER A 20 -5.34 -9.12 19.08
C SER A 20 -5.15 -8.41 20.44
N LEU A 21 -6.00 -7.41 20.74
CA LEU A 21 -5.96 -6.71 22.03
C LEU A 21 -6.31 -7.61 23.21
N ALA A 22 -7.29 -8.49 23.05
CA ALA A 22 -7.69 -9.44 24.09
C ALA A 22 -6.58 -10.46 24.38
N LEU A 23 -5.97 -11.03 23.35
CA LEU A 23 -4.91 -12.04 23.49
C LEU A 23 -3.64 -11.50 24.15
N HIS A 24 -3.21 -10.31 23.76
CA HIS A 24 -1.91 -9.80 24.18
C HIS A 24 -1.95 -8.79 25.33
N GLN A 25 -3.09 -8.11 25.52
CA GLN A 25 -3.22 -7.06 26.54
C GLN A 25 -4.38 -7.33 27.53
N GLY A 26 -5.19 -8.36 27.31
CA GLY A 26 -6.38 -8.62 28.13
C GLY A 26 -7.48 -7.55 28.01
N ILE A 27 -7.42 -6.68 27.01
CA ILE A 27 -8.38 -5.60 26.80
C ILE A 27 -9.59 -6.15 26.05
N ILE A 28 -10.78 -6.02 26.65
CA ILE A 28 -12.05 -6.56 26.12
C ILE A 28 -13.19 -5.53 26.17
N GLY A 29 -14.30 -5.85 25.50
CA GLY A 29 -15.54 -5.08 25.57
C GLY A 29 -15.41 -3.64 25.06
N ALA A 30 -16.04 -2.68 25.75
CA ALA A 30 -16.08 -1.29 25.34
C ALA A 30 -14.69 -0.63 25.27
N GLN A 31 -13.76 -1.04 26.15
CA GLN A 31 -12.39 -0.56 26.14
C GLN A 31 -11.63 -1.00 24.88
N ALA A 32 -11.79 -2.26 24.47
CA ALA A 32 -11.21 -2.77 23.23
C ALA A 32 -11.76 -2.01 22.02
N ARG A 33 -13.09 -1.79 21.96
CA ARG A 33 -13.71 -1.03 20.89
C ARG A 33 -13.17 0.39 20.79
N GLY A 34 -13.02 1.12 21.92
CA GLY A 34 -12.42 2.45 21.94
C GLY A 34 -10.99 2.44 21.40
N ARG A 35 -10.19 1.47 21.82
CA ARG A 35 -8.81 1.33 21.35
C ARG A 35 -8.72 1.00 19.85
N VAL A 36 -9.65 0.19 19.34
CA VAL A 36 -9.73 -0.11 17.90
C VAL A 36 -10.04 1.15 17.10
N LEU A 37 -10.98 1.98 17.54
CA LEU A 37 -11.29 3.25 16.88
C LEU A 37 -10.06 4.17 16.82
N GLU A 38 -9.36 4.36 17.94
CA GLU A 38 -8.11 5.13 17.98
C GLU A 38 -7.06 4.60 16.99
N LEU A 39 -6.90 3.27 16.88
CA LEU A 39 -5.96 2.65 15.95
C LEU A 39 -6.36 2.88 14.49
N LEU A 40 -7.64 2.75 14.16
CA LEU A 40 -8.13 2.99 12.79
C LEU A 40 -8.00 4.46 12.39
N GLU A 41 -8.30 5.39 13.28
CA GLU A 41 -8.09 6.83 13.06
C GLU A 41 -6.60 7.14 12.86
N LYS A 42 -5.72 6.57 13.69
CA LYS A 42 -4.28 6.74 13.64
C LYS A 42 -3.68 6.31 12.30
N VAL A 43 -4.21 5.26 11.68
CA VAL A 43 -3.79 4.83 10.34
C VAL A 43 -4.57 5.54 9.22
N GLY A 44 -5.41 6.53 9.53
CA GLY A 44 -6.12 7.36 8.57
C GLY A 44 -7.30 6.66 7.89
N ILE A 45 -7.96 5.73 8.57
CA ILE A 45 -9.26 5.19 8.14
C ILE A 45 -10.33 6.23 8.45
N ARG A 46 -10.91 6.83 7.41
CA ARG A 46 -12.06 7.74 7.56
C ARG A 46 -13.30 6.95 7.95
N ASP A 47 -14.18 7.57 8.73
CA ASP A 47 -15.44 6.97 9.23
C ASP A 47 -15.19 5.63 9.94
N ALA A 48 -14.16 5.58 10.80
CA ALA A 48 -13.70 4.38 11.50
C ALA A 48 -14.85 3.61 12.16
N GLU A 49 -15.80 4.30 12.77
CA GLU A 49 -16.94 3.69 13.43
C GLU A 49 -17.82 2.88 12.48
N THR A 50 -18.08 3.37 11.26
CA THR A 50 -18.86 2.65 10.25
C THR A 50 -18.07 1.47 9.68
N ARG A 51 -16.74 1.52 9.72
CA ARG A 51 -15.85 0.47 9.21
C ARG A 51 -15.64 -0.68 10.18
N LEU A 52 -15.97 -0.52 11.46
CA LEU A 52 -15.86 -1.60 12.45
C LEU A 52 -16.61 -2.87 12.02
N SER A 53 -17.83 -2.72 11.51
CA SER A 53 -18.66 -3.84 11.05
C SER A 53 -18.34 -4.33 9.63
N SER A 54 -17.42 -3.67 8.93
CA SER A 54 -17.03 -4.08 7.59
C SER A 54 -16.18 -5.35 7.61
N TYR A 55 -16.28 -6.13 6.52
CA TYR A 55 -15.41 -7.27 6.25
C TYR A 55 -14.25 -6.85 5.34
N ALA A 56 -13.17 -7.62 5.31
CA ALA A 56 -11.99 -7.31 4.50
C ALA A 56 -12.32 -7.09 3.01
N HIS A 57 -13.22 -7.85 2.42
CA HIS A 57 -13.62 -7.74 1.02
C HIS A 57 -14.40 -6.46 0.69
N GLN A 58 -14.92 -5.74 1.69
CA GLN A 58 -15.65 -4.47 1.52
C GLN A 58 -14.72 -3.26 1.55
N LEU A 59 -13.43 -3.47 1.83
CA LEU A 59 -12.41 -2.43 1.88
C LEU A 59 -11.60 -2.39 0.58
N SER A 60 -11.12 -1.20 0.20
CA SER A 60 -10.13 -1.05 -0.87
C SER A 60 -8.78 -1.65 -0.47
N GLY A 61 -7.87 -1.90 -1.43
CA GLY A 61 -6.51 -2.40 -1.14
C GLY A 61 -5.78 -1.55 -0.12
N GLY A 62 -5.77 -0.24 -0.30
CA GLY A 62 -5.13 0.69 0.64
C GLY A 62 -5.79 0.74 2.02
N GLN A 63 -7.12 0.57 2.10
CA GLN A 63 -7.80 0.46 3.40
C GLN A 63 -7.44 -0.83 4.13
N ARG A 64 -7.39 -1.96 3.41
CA ARG A 64 -6.94 -3.24 3.99
C ARG A 64 -5.51 -3.15 4.52
N GLN A 65 -4.61 -2.52 3.76
CA GLN A 65 -3.24 -2.28 4.20
C GLN A 65 -3.18 -1.45 5.49
N ARG A 66 -3.97 -0.37 5.57
CA ARG A 66 -4.06 0.46 6.78
C ARG A 66 -4.59 -0.31 7.99
N VAL A 67 -5.58 -1.18 7.80
CA VAL A 67 -6.09 -2.07 8.86
C VAL A 67 -5.01 -3.04 9.34
N MET A 68 -4.22 -3.63 8.45
CA MET A 68 -3.10 -4.49 8.83
C MET A 68 -2.03 -3.73 9.63
N ILE A 69 -1.71 -2.51 9.23
CA ILE A 69 -0.81 -1.64 9.99
C ILE A 69 -1.40 -1.36 11.38
N ALA A 70 -2.71 -1.07 11.49
CA ALA A 70 -3.39 -0.88 12.76
C ALA A 70 -3.30 -2.13 13.67
N MET A 71 -3.47 -3.33 13.09
CA MET A 71 -3.30 -4.60 13.82
C MET A 71 -1.88 -4.79 14.34
N ALA A 72 -0.87 -4.48 13.52
CA ALA A 72 0.52 -4.57 13.93
C ALA A 72 0.87 -3.57 15.06
N LEU A 73 0.26 -2.39 15.03
CA LEU A 73 0.46 -1.35 16.05
C LEU A 73 -0.35 -1.58 17.34
N ALA A 74 -1.33 -2.49 17.32
CA ALA A 74 -2.24 -2.70 18.45
C ALA A 74 -1.49 -2.95 19.77
N ASN A 75 -0.38 -3.67 19.70
CA ASN A 75 0.42 -4.07 20.86
C ASN A 75 1.65 -3.17 21.12
N LYS A 76 1.71 -1.98 20.51
CA LYS A 76 2.81 -1.00 20.67
C LYS A 76 4.19 -1.63 20.50
N PRO A 77 4.52 -2.16 19.33
CA PRO A 77 5.79 -2.84 19.09
C PRO A 77 6.97 -1.85 19.11
N ASP A 78 8.12 -2.32 19.56
CA ASP A 78 9.38 -1.57 19.45
C ASP A 78 9.94 -1.58 18.03
N ILE A 79 9.56 -2.61 17.23
CA ILE A 79 9.98 -2.78 15.83
C ILE A 79 8.78 -3.19 14.99
N LEU A 80 8.55 -2.49 13.89
CA LEU A 80 7.57 -2.85 12.87
C LEU A 80 8.29 -3.46 11.65
N ILE A 81 7.92 -4.68 11.28
CA ILE A 81 8.40 -5.36 10.07
C ILE A 81 7.37 -5.16 8.96
N ALA A 82 7.75 -4.46 7.91
CA ALA A 82 6.94 -4.19 6.73
C ALA A 82 7.52 -4.95 5.53
N ASP A 83 6.94 -6.10 5.24
CA ASP A 83 7.34 -6.98 4.14
C ASP A 83 6.46 -6.69 2.93
N GLU A 84 7.06 -6.07 1.91
CA GLU A 84 6.42 -5.58 0.69
C GLU A 84 5.08 -4.84 0.93
N PRO A 85 5.03 -3.83 1.80
CA PRO A 85 3.77 -3.26 2.27
C PRO A 85 3.03 -2.45 1.21
N THR A 86 3.59 -2.25 0.04
CA THR A 86 3.01 -1.46 -1.06
C THR A 86 2.75 -2.28 -2.33
N THR A 87 3.01 -3.58 -2.30
CA THR A 87 2.74 -4.49 -3.42
C THR A 87 1.25 -4.48 -3.80
N ALA A 88 0.96 -4.44 -5.10
CA ALA A 88 -0.39 -4.37 -5.67
C ALA A 88 -1.21 -3.10 -5.30
N LEU A 89 -0.56 -2.03 -4.86
CA LEU A 89 -1.18 -0.72 -4.67
C LEU A 89 -0.82 0.22 -5.84
N ASP A 90 -1.73 1.11 -6.18
CA ASP A 90 -1.41 2.19 -7.11
C ASP A 90 -0.41 3.18 -6.50
N VAL A 91 0.32 3.93 -7.36
CA VAL A 91 1.41 4.82 -6.97
C VAL A 91 0.99 5.86 -5.92
N THR A 92 -0.26 6.35 -6.03
CA THR A 92 -0.77 7.36 -5.10
C THR A 92 -0.99 6.77 -3.70
N ILE A 93 -1.62 5.61 -3.62
CA ILE A 93 -1.84 4.90 -2.36
C ILE A 93 -0.52 4.41 -1.78
N GLN A 94 0.40 3.92 -2.62
CA GLN A 94 1.75 3.55 -2.20
C GLN A 94 2.46 4.72 -1.48
N ALA A 95 2.46 5.92 -2.07
CA ALA A 95 3.05 7.09 -1.45
C ALA A 95 2.42 7.39 -0.08
N GLN A 96 1.09 7.31 0.02
CA GLN A 96 0.36 7.54 1.28
C GLN A 96 0.70 6.50 2.36
N ILE A 97 0.90 5.23 2.00
CA ILE A 97 1.30 4.18 2.95
C ILE A 97 2.73 4.41 3.44
N LEU A 98 3.64 4.82 2.57
CA LEU A 98 5.01 5.15 2.94
C LEU A 98 5.09 6.33 3.91
N ASP A 99 4.34 7.41 3.62
CA ASP A 99 4.26 8.59 4.49
C ASP A 99 3.63 8.23 5.85
N LEU A 100 2.61 7.38 5.86
CA LEU A 100 2.00 6.85 7.07
C LEU A 100 3.03 6.07 7.92
N LEU A 101 3.75 5.10 7.32
CA LEU A 101 4.73 4.29 8.04
C LEU A 101 5.86 5.13 8.63
N LYS A 102 6.34 6.14 7.88
CA LYS A 102 7.34 7.09 8.36
C LYS A 102 6.81 7.91 9.54
N GLY A 103 5.62 8.49 9.43
CA GLY A 103 4.99 9.24 10.51
C GLY A 103 4.76 8.41 11.77
N LEU A 104 4.36 7.14 11.60
CA LEU A 104 4.18 6.22 12.73
C LEU A 104 5.51 5.85 13.39
N LYS A 105 6.56 5.57 12.60
CA LYS A 105 7.92 5.33 13.11
C LYS A 105 8.36 6.48 14.02
N ASP A 106 8.22 7.71 13.54
CA ASP A 106 8.65 8.90 14.27
C ASP A 106 7.78 9.18 15.52
N ALA A 107 6.46 9.03 15.39
CA ALA A 107 5.52 9.31 16.49
C ALA A 107 5.58 8.28 17.63
N GLU A 108 5.81 7.00 17.30
CA GLU A 108 5.87 5.93 18.30
C GLU A 108 7.31 5.66 18.79
N GLY A 109 8.33 6.24 18.15
CA GLY A 109 9.74 5.99 18.47
C GLY A 109 10.18 4.57 18.17
N MET A 110 9.52 3.87 17.22
CA MET A 110 9.80 2.47 16.90
C MET A 110 10.80 2.32 15.76
N GLY A 111 11.50 1.20 15.72
CA GLY A 111 12.29 0.77 14.56
C GLY A 111 11.38 0.33 13.41
N LEU A 112 11.82 0.56 12.16
CA LEU A 112 11.14 0.07 10.97
C LEU A 112 12.09 -0.80 10.15
N LEU A 113 11.80 -2.10 10.05
CA LEU A 113 12.45 -3.01 9.11
C LEU A 113 11.57 -3.10 7.86
N PHE A 114 12.05 -2.52 6.76
CA PHE A 114 11.31 -2.45 5.50
C PHE A 114 11.92 -3.39 4.45
N ILE A 115 11.15 -4.33 3.94
CA ILE A 115 11.57 -5.28 2.91
C ILE A 115 10.86 -4.91 1.62
N THR A 116 11.62 -4.70 0.55
CA THR A 116 11.10 -4.34 -0.76
C THR A 116 12.10 -4.63 -1.88
N HIS A 117 11.59 -4.82 -3.09
CA HIS A 117 12.39 -4.86 -4.30
C HIS A 117 12.45 -3.49 -5.03
N ASP A 118 11.74 -2.47 -4.54
CA ASP A 118 11.68 -1.13 -5.14
C ASP A 118 12.78 -0.24 -4.57
N LEU A 119 13.83 0.00 -5.39
CA LEU A 119 14.99 0.80 -5.01
C LEU A 119 14.65 2.28 -4.80
N ALA A 120 13.65 2.81 -5.50
CA ALA A 120 13.22 4.19 -5.33
C ALA A 120 12.59 4.40 -3.94
N ILE A 121 11.83 3.43 -3.45
CA ILE A 121 11.31 3.43 -2.08
C ILE A 121 12.47 3.39 -1.09
N VAL A 122 13.42 2.46 -1.24
CA VAL A 122 14.57 2.34 -0.35
C VAL A 122 15.32 3.65 -0.23
N ARG A 123 15.64 4.28 -1.37
CA ARG A 123 16.34 5.57 -1.43
C ARG A 123 15.60 6.69 -0.69
N ARG A 124 14.25 6.64 -0.67
CA ARG A 124 13.40 7.66 -0.06
C ARG A 124 13.26 7.53 1.45
N ILE A 125 13.23 6.30 2.00
CA ILE A 125 12.80 6.07 3.39
C ILE A 125 13.84 5.39 4.28
N ALA A 126 14.84 4.69 3.72
CA ALA A 126 15.77 3.89 4.51
C ALA A 126 16.99 4.72 4.93
N ASP A 127 17.34 4.65 6.21
CA ASP A 127 18.59 5.21 6.73
C ASP A 127 19.78 4.30 6.38
N ARG A 128 19.53 2.98 6.40
CA ARG A 128 20.52 1.92 6.15
C ARG A 128 19.92 0.81 5.29
N VAL A 129 20.71 0.21 4.42
CA VAL A 129 20.32 -0.84 3.49
C VAL A 129 21.10 -2.11 3.74
N PHE A 130 20.43 -3.23 3.58
CA PHE A 130 20.98 -4.58 3.52
C PHE A 130 20.56 -5.20 2.19
N VAL A 131 21.53 -5.53 1.34
CA VAL A 131 21.28 -6.20 0.06
C VAL A 131 21.40 -7.69 0.25
N MET A 132 20.36 -8.42 -0.15
CA MET A 132 20.30 -9.87 -0.05
C MET A 132 20.30 -10.52 -1.42
N GLN A 133 21.05 -11.62 -1.56
CA GLN A 133 21.04 -12.47 -2.74
C GLN A 133 21.07 -13.94 -2.30
N GLN A 134 20.14 -14.77 -2.82
CA GLN A 134 20.06 -16.19 -2.52
C GLN A 134 20.02 -16.55 -1.02
N GLY A 135 19.40 -15.68 -0.21
CA GLY A 135 19.28 -15.87 1.23
C GLY A 135 20.47 -15.35 2.05
N GLU A 136 21.52 -14.86 1.40
CA GLU A 136 22.70 -14.29 2.05
C GLU A 136 22.75 -12.78 1.95
N MET A 137 23.25 -12.13 3.00
CA MET A 137 23.53 -10.69 2.99
C MET A 137 24.85 -10.45 2.27
N VAL A 138 24.78 -9.81 1.10
CA VAL A 138 25.97 -9.59 0.23
C VAL A 138 26.59 -8.22 0.41
N GLU A 139 25.81 -7.22 0.80
CA GLU A 139 26.31 -5.86 1.05
C GLU A 139 25.41 -5.12 2.04
N SER A 140 25.97 -4.22 2.85
CA SER A 140 25.19 -3.37 3.75
C SER A 140 25.91 -2.05 4.02
N GLY A 141 25.14 -0.98 4.24
CA GLY A 141 25.71 0.34 4.54
C GLY A 141 24.66 1.43 4.67
N PRO A 142 25.08 2.65 5.00
CA PRO A 142 24.23 3.82 4.90
C PRO A 142 23.68 3.97 3.48
N THR A 143 22.40 4.31 3.35
CA THR A 143 21.72 4.35 2.04
C THR A 143 22.46 5.23 1.04
N ALA A 144 22.83 6.45 1.44
CA ALA A 144 23.52 7.37 0.55
C ALA A 144 24.84 6.83 0.00
N GLU A 145 25.63 6.15 0.85
CA GLU A 145 26.93 5.59 0.47
C GLU A 145 26.78 4.40 -0.47
N LEU A 146 25.86 3.47 -0.13
CA LEU A 146 25.65 2.26 -0.91
C LEU A 146 25.13 2.60 -2.33
N PHE A 147 24.24 3.57 -2.45
CA PHE A 147 23.73 4.00 -3.75
C PHE A 147 24.74 4.80 -4.57
N ALA A 148 25.66 5.53 -3.91
CA ALA A 148 26.69 6.31 -4.60
C ALA A 148 27.89 5.46 -5.03
N ASN A 149 28.25 4.44 -4.25
CA ASN A 149 29.45 3.64 -4.47
C ASN A 149 29.26 2.17 -4.06
N PRO A 150 28.39 1.41 -4.76
CA PRO A 150 28.16 0.00 -4.49
C PRO A 150 29.44 -0.81 -4.77
N GLN A 151 29.77 -1.75 -3.90
CA GLN A 151 30.99 -2.55 -3.99
C GLN A 151 30.73 -3.97 -4.51
N HIS A 152 29.60 -4.56 -4.14
CA HIS A 152 29.30 -5.94 -4.52
C HIS A 152 28.77 -6.02 -5.97
N PRO A 153 29.24 -6.97 -6.80
CA PRO A 153 28.81 -7.09 -8.20
C PRO A 153 27.29 -7.21 -8.39
N TYR A 154 26.62 -7.87 -7.47
CA TYR A 154 25.16 -7.99 -7.50
C TYR A 154 24.48 -6.64 -7.25
N THR A 155 24.95 -5.86 -6.27
CA THR A 155 24.40 -4.53 -5.98
C THR A 155 24.60 -3.59 -7.17
N ILE A 156 25.79 -3.61 -7.78
CA ILE A 156 26.08 -2.83 -9.00
C ILE A 156 25.09 -3.20 -10.12
N LYS A 157 24.91 -4.51 -10.36
CA LYS A 157 23.95 -5.01 -11.36
C LYS A 157 22.52 -4.58 -11.04
N LEU A 158 22.10 -4.68 -9.77
CA LEU A 158 20.75 -4.32 -9.31
C LEU A 158 20.48 -2.82 -9.55
N LEU A 159 21.40 -1.95 -9.17
CA LEU A 159 21.28 -0.49 -9.35
C LEU A 159 21.37 -0.07 -10.83
N SER A 160 22.17 -0.78 -11.63
CA SER A 160 22.27 -0.49 -13.08
C SER A 160 21.07 -0.98 -13.89
N ALA A 161 20.24 -1.85 -13.32
CA ALA A 161 19.03 -2.36 -13.97
C ALA A 161 17.84 -1.40 -13.85
N GLU A 162 17.95 -0.31 -13.08
CA GLU A 162 16.91 0.73 -13.07
C GLU A 162 16.75 1.31 -14.49
N PRO A 163 15.53 1.34 -15.04
CA PRO A 163 15.29 1.93 -16.34
C PRO A 163 15.76 3.40 -16.38
N SER A 164 16.64 3.71 -17.29
CA SER A 164 17.18 5.06 -17.48
C SER A 164 16.97 5.50 -18.92
N GLY A 165 16.84 6.80 -19.16
CA GLY A 165 16.67 7.39 -20.47
C GLY A 165 15.34 8.13 -20.63
N HIS A 166 15.14 8.69 -21.81
CA HIS A 166 13.91 9.35 -22.21
C HIS A 166 13.24 8.53 -23.32
N PRO A 167 11.92 8.44 -23.36
CA PRO A 167 11.24 7.79 -24.47
C PRO A 167 11.55 8.53 -25.77
N GLU A 168 11.72 7.78 -26.86
CA GLU A 168 11.85 8.39 -28.18
C GLU A 168 10.57 9.18 -28.53
N PRO A 169 10.68 10.39 -29.11
CA PRO A 169 9.52 11.15 -29.49
C PRO A 169 8.71 10.41 -30.55
N VAL A 170 7.42 10.27 -30.30
CA VAL A 170 6.50 9.69 -31.28
C VAL A 170 6.33 10.65 -32.45
N ALA A 171 6.38 10.15 -33.68
CA ALA A 171 6.19 10.97 -34.86
C ALA A 171 4.80 11.62 -34.87
N GLU A 172 4.73 12.93 -35.18
CA GLU A 172 3.45 13.68 -35.19
C GLU A 172 2.39 13.07 -36.12
N ASN A 173 2.83 12.41 -37.19
CA ASN A 173 1.98 11.74 -38.18
C ASN A 173 1.77 10.23 -37.88
N ALA A 174 2.23 9.73 -36.74
CA ALA A 174 2.01 8.33 -36.36
C ALA A 174 0.49 8.03 -36.28
N PRO A 175 0.03 6.92 -36.85
CA PRO A 175 -1.40 6.59 -36.84
C PRO A 175 -1.92 6.37 -35.42
N VAL A 176 -3.13 6.82 -35.16
CA VAL A 176 -3.84 6.56 -33.89
C VAL A 176 -4.28 5.11 -33.88
N VAL A 177 -3.94 4.38 -32.81
CA VAL A 177 -4.27 2.95 -32.61
C VAL A 177 -5.50 2.80 -31.74
N VAL A 178 -5.61 3.65 -30.70
CA VAL A 178 -6.74 3.67 -29.78
C VAL A 178 -7.20 5.10 -29.60
N GLU A 179 -8.50 5.30 -29.72
CA GLU A 179 -9.12 6.59 -29.43
C GLU A 179 -10.39 6.37 -28.61
N THR A 180 -10.57 7.19 -27.58
CA THR A 180 -11.82 7.22 -26.82
C THR A 180 -12.34 8.64 -26.72
N ASP A 181 -13.64 8.81 -26.92
CA ASP A 181 -14.30 10.09 -26.68
C ASP A 181 -15.35 9.96 -25.58
N LYS A 182 -15.18 10.75 -24.52
CA LYS A 182 -16.09 10.83 -23.36
C LYS A 182 -16.47 9.47 -22.78
N LEU A 183 -15.50 8.55 -22.68
CA LEU A 183 -15.68 7.20 -22.12
C LEU A 183 -16.25 7.30 -20.70
N LYS A 184 -17.27 6.49 -20.44
CA LYS A 184 -17.90 6.35 -19.12
C LYS A 184 -17.97 4.87 -18.75
N THR A 185 -17.43 4.51 -17.59
CA THR A 185 -17.56 3.18 -17.00
C THR A 185 -18.16 3.32 -15.61
N TRP A 186 -19.42 2.97 -15.48
CA TRP A 186 -20.18 3.10 -14.24
C TRP A 186 -20.69 1.74 -13.80
N PHE A 187 -20.38 1.36 -12.57
CA PHE A 187 -20.83 0.11 -11.94
C PHE A 187 -22.06 0.40 -11.07
N PRO A 188 -23.19 -0.30 -11.27
CA PRO A 188 -24.39 -0.07 -10.48
C PRO A 188 -24.21 -0.56 -9.04
N ILE A 189 -24.66 0.25 -8.07
CA ILE A 189 -24.80 -0.14 -6.67
C ILE A 189 -26.23 -0.64 -6.49
N HIS A 190 -26.38 -1.89 -6.08
CA HIS A 190 -27.68 -2.48 -5.81
C HIS A 190 -28.01 -2.41 -4.31
N GLY A 191 -29.27 -2.06 -3.99
CA GLY A 191 -29.77 -2.04 -2.60
C GLY A 191 -31.17 -2.58 -2.47
N GLY A 192 -31.56 -2.90 -1.22
CA GLY A 192 -32.87 -3.44 -0.88
C GLY A 192 -33.07 -4.91 -1.28
N ILE A 193 -34.19 -5.50 -0.84
CA ILE A 193 -34.57 -6.92 -1.07
C ILE A 193 -34.70 -7.21 -2.58
N LEU A 194 -35.16 -6.24 -3.37
CA LEU A 194 -35.38 -6.37 -4.83
C LEU A 194 -34.15 -6.00 -5.65
N ARG A 195 -32.96 -5.81 -5.03
CA ARG A 195 -31.70 -5.46 -5.70
C ARG A 195 -31.83 -4.31 -6.72
N ARG A 196 -32.61 -3.28 -6.41
CA ARG A 196 -32.75 -2.10 -7.26
C ARG A 196 -31.45 -1.29 -7.26
N THR A 197 -31.12 -0.70 -8.41
CA THR A 197 -29.97 0.21 -8.53
C THR A 197 -30.27 1.49 -7.74
N ILE A 198 -29.49 1.74 -6.67
CA ILE A 198 -29.61 2.91 -5.80
C ILE A 198 -28.55 3.98 -6.08
N GLY A 199 -27.57 3.67 -6.94
CA GLY A 199 -26.48 4.57 -7.30
C GLY A 199 -25.49 3.89 -8.25
N HIS A 200 -24.40 4.60 -8.58
CA HIS A 200 -23.33 4.08 -9.43
C HIS A 200 -21.97 4.47 -8.88
N ILE A 201 -21.01 3.55 -8.92
CA ILE A 201 -19.58 3.83 -8.77
C ILE A 201 -19.08 4.23 -10.16
N LYS A 202 -18.63 5.47 -10.29
CA LYS A 202 -18.12 6.03 -11.55
C LYS A 202 -16.62 5.77 -11.63
N ALA A 203 -16.20 4.60 -12.15
CA ALA A 203 -14.79 4.23 -12.29
C ALA A 203 -14.07 5.08 -13.33
N ALA A 204 -14.73 5.35 -14.49
CA ALA A 204 -14.30 6.37 -15.44
C ALA A 204 -15.49 7.28 -15.74
N ASN A 205 -15.26 8.58 -15.76
CA ASN A 205 -16.33 9.55 -16.01
C ASN A 205 -15.85 10.64 -16.96
N VAL A 206 -16.30 10.53 -18.22
CA VAL A 206 -15.98 11.48 -19.29
C VAL A 206 -14.46 11.57 -19.55
N SER A 207 -13.82 10.42 -19.78
CA SER A 207 -12.38 10.34 -20.14
C SER A 207 -12.23 10.26 -21.65
N SER A 208 -11.45 11.16 -22.25
CA SER A 208 -11.05 11.11 -23.65
C SER A 208 -9.53 10.97 -23.71
N LEU A 209 -9.05 10.05 -24.51
CA LEU A 209 -7.63 9.83 -24.75
C LEU A 209 -7.42 9.30 -26.18
N SER A 210 -6.25 9.53 -26.73
CA SER A 210 -5.80 8.90 -27.96
C SER A 210 -4.38 8.37 -27.76
N VAL A 211 -4.08 7.21 -28.35
CA VAL A 211 -2.76 6.58 -28.32
C VAL A 211 -2.32 6.32 -29.76
N ARG A 212 -1.10 6.72 -30.08
CA ARG A 212 -0.49 6.53 -31.41
C ARG A 212 0.42 5.31 -31.43
N VAL A 213 0.78 4.84 -32.62
CA VAL A 213 1.79 3.77 -32.77
C VAL A 213 3.11 4.21 -32.15
N GLY A 214 3.67 3.38 -31.28
CA GLY A 214 4.93 3.64 -30.57
C GLY A 214 4.83 4.59 -29.37
N GLU A 215 3.62 5.07 -29.05
CA GLU A 215 3.37 5.94 -27.89
C GLU A 215 3.11 5.12 -26.63
N THR A 216 3.66 5.59 -25.49
CA THR A 216 3.37 5.11 -24.14
C THR A 216 2.68 6.23 -23.38
N LEU A 217 1.50 5.96 -22.81
CA LEU A 217 0.73 6.87 -21.97
C LEU A 217 0.93 6.56 -20.50
#